data_53628b5a2f7d2d020222688359a05e9f
#
_entry.id   53628b5a2f7d2d020222688359a05e9f
#
_cell.length_a   1.000
_cell.length_b   1.000
_cell.length_c   1.000
_cell.angle_alpha   90.00
_cell.angle_beta   90.00
_cell.angle_gamma   90.00
#
_symmetry.space_group_name_H-M   'P 1'
#
loop_
_entity.id
_entity.type
_entity.pdbx_description
1 polymer ?
#
loop_
_entity_poly.entity_id
_entity_poly.type
_entity_poly.pdbx_seq_one_letter_code
_entity_poly.pdbx_strand_id
1 'polypeptide(L)'
;MIASSSGTKKAVKVKETQEDLCDFYTALDVYAPTIPEAVTKYYMQKSGINAVDPRMVKLISLAADKFLSETIHEARQMSLLRKQGLKQTKRKTNDSGDVLEIEDLERCLKQQEIVLKRKKTLDNI
;
A
#
# COMPACT_ATOMS: atom_id res chain seq x y z
N MET A 1 10.36 50.00 7.57
CA MET A 1 9.25 49.29 8.28
C MET A 1 8.89 48.05 7.50
N ILE A 2 9.46 46.91 7.83
CA ILE A 2 9.04 45.64 7.30
C ILE A 2 8.75 44.73 8.53
N ALA A 3 7.51 44.71 8.97
CA ALA A 3 7.09 43.86 10.06
C ALA A 3 6.63 42.51 9.53
N SER A 4 7.42 41.49 9.82
CA SER A 4 7.05 40.14 10.25
C SER A 4 5.67 39.61 9.84
N SER A 5 5.63 38.98 8.69
CA SER A 5 4.50 38.15 8.25
C SER A 5 4.75 36.64 8.42
N SER A 6 5.88 36.23 9.02
CA SER A 6 6.24 34.80 9.08
C SER A 6 5.62 34.03 10.28
N GLY A 7 5.20 34.73 11.31
CA GLY A 7 4.63 34.08 12.50
C GLY A 7 3.20 33.55 12.32
N THR A 8 2.38 34.28 11.61
CA THR A 8 0.98 33.94 11.39
C THR A 8 0.78 32.71 10.48
N LYS A 9 1.58 32.60 9.43
CA LYS A 9 1.50 31.44 8.52
C LYS A 9 1.91 30.12 9.18
N LYS A 10 2.88 30.17 10.09
CA LYS A 10 3.34 28.98 10.82
C LYS A 10 2.32 28.51 11.87
N ALA A 11 1.66 29.42 12.54
CA ALA A 11 0.63 29.12 13.54
C ALA A 11 -0.65 28.56 12.89
N VAL A 12 -1.07 29.10 11.78
CA VAL A 12 -2.23 28.60 10.99
C VAL A 12 -1.95 27.19 10.47
N LYS A 13 -0.76 26.95 9.91
CA LYS A 13 -0.37 25.63 9.40
C LYS A 13 -0.31 24.56 10.51
N VAL A 14 0.11 24.92 11.72
CA VAL A 14 0.15 24.00 12.86
C VAL A 14 -1.27 23.67 13.34
N LYS A 15 -2.20 24.65 13.34
CA LYS A 15 -3.60 24.41 13.71
C LYS A 15 -4.31 23.51 12.70
N GLU A 16 -4.20 23.77 11.41
CA GLU A 16 -4.75 22.90 10.37
C GLU A 16 -4.22 21.48 10.52
N THR A 17 -2.92 21.29 10.72
CA THR A 17 -2.32 19.97 10.90
C THR A 17 -2.86 19.25 12.15
N GLN A 18 -3.20 19.95 13.21
CA GLN A 18 -3.80 19.37 14.42
C GLN A 18 -5.24 18.94 14.21
N GLU A 19 -6.05 19.75 13.54
CA GLU A 19 -7.43 19.42 13.18
C GLU A 19 -7.46 18.21 12.25
N ASP A 20 -6.65 18.20 11.19
CA ASP A 20 -6.48 17.07 10.27
C ASP A 20 -6.06 15.78 11.00
N LEU A 21 -5.19 15.88 12.00
CA LEU A 21 -4.76 14.74 12.79
C LEU A 21 -5.87 14.21 13.71
N CYS A 22 -6.65 15.09 14.33
CA CYS A 22 -7.80 14.70 15.15
C CYS A 22 -8.87 14.01 14.31
N ASP A 23 -9.17 14.55 13.15
CA ASP A 23 -10.12 13.97 12.19
C ASP A 23 -9.66 12.60 11.73
N PHE A 24 -8.37 12.46 11.43
CA PHE A 24 -7.77 11.18 11.08
C PHE A 24 -7.91 10.14 12.20
N TYR A 25 -7.64 10.52 13.47
CA TYR A 25 -7.81 9.61 14.60
C TYR A 25 -9.26 9.19 14.81
N THR A 26 -10.19 10.12 14.63
CA THR A 26 -11.62 9.84 14.73
C THR A 26 -12.07 8.88 13.62
N ALA A 27 -11.59 9.10 12.40
CA ALA A 27 -11.85 8.22 11.28
C ALA A 27 -11.23 6.82 11.49
N LEU A 28 -10.04 6.75 12.10
CA LEU A 28 -9.37 5.49 12.40
C LEU A 28 -10.15 4.63 13.41
N ASP A 29 -10.83 5.25 14.38
CA ASP A 29 -11.62 4.51 15.37
C ASP A 29 -12.79 3.73 14.75
N VAL A 30 -13.39 4.26 13.67
CA VAL A 30 -14.50 3.61 12.94
C VAL A 30 -14.04 2.80 11.73
N TYR A 31 -12.77 2.89 11.37
CA TYR A 31 -12.23 2.17 10.21
C TYR A 31 -12.19 0.66 10.45
N ALA A 32 -12.71 -0.10 9.49
CA ALA A 32 -12.61 -1.55 9.46
C ALA A 32 -11.49 -1.97 8.48
N PRO A 33 -10.34 -2.39 8.97
CA PRO A 33 -9.22 -2.80 8.09
C PRO A 33 -9.56 -4.09 7.31
N THR A 34 -9.04 -4.19 6.10
CA THR A 34 -9.15 -5.41 5.28
C THR A 34 -8.41 -6.57 5.93
N ILE A 35 -7.25 -6.29 6.54
CA ILE A 35 -6.50 -7.27 7.31
C ILE A 35 -7.07 -7.31 8.74
N PRO A 36 -7.55 -8.47 9.23
CA PRO A 36 -8.06 -8.59 10.61
C PRO A 36 -7.02 -8.16 11.64
N GLU A 37 -7.44 -7.42 12.66
CA GLU A 37 -6.55 -6.94 13.72
C GLU A 37 -5.77 -8.08 14.43
N ALA A 38 -6.38 -9.25 14.56
CA ALA A 38 -5.74 -10.42 15.15
C ALA A 38 -4.53 -10.88 14.34
N VAL A 39 -4.62 -10.82 13.00
CA VAL A 39 -3.53 -11.16 12.09
C VAL A 39 -2.41 -10.13 12.20
N THR A 40 -2.75 -8.86 12.18
CA THR A 40 -1.78 -7.77 12.36
C THR A 40 -1.05 -7.89 13.71
N LYS A 41 -1.78 -8.11 14.79
CA LYS A 41 -1.22 -8.35 16.12
C LYS A 41 -0.25 -9.52 16.15
N TYR A 42 -0.61 -10.64 15.53
CA TYR A 42 0.24 -11.81 15.46
C TYR A 42 1.60 -11.49 14.79
N TYR A 43 1.58 -10.82 13.65
CA TYR A 43 2.81 -10.46 12.95
C TYR A 43 3.63 -9.38 13.67
N MET A 44 2.97 -8.44 14.35
CA MET A 44 3.65 -7.47 15.21
C MET A 44 4.41 -8.16 16.34
N GLN A 45 3.76 -9.08 17.06
CA GLN A 45 4.38 -9.86 18.13
C GLN A 45 5.53 -10.70 17.61
N LYS A 46 5.36 -11.35 16.46
CA LYS A 46 6.40 -12.13 15.81
C LYS A 46 7.62 -11.29 15.43
N SER A 47 7.41 -10.01 15.14
CA SER A 47 8.47 -9.02 14.87
C SER A 47 9.04 -8.37 16.12
N GLY A 48 8.57 -8.77 17.32
CA GLY A 48 9.04 -8.22 18.60
C GLY A 48 8.32 -6.93 19.04
N ILE A 49 7.24 -6.55 18.36
CA ILE A 49 6.47 -5.35 18.69
C ILE A 49 5.25 -5.74 19.52
N ASN A 50 5.24 -5.33 20.79
CA ASN A 50 4.08 -5.47 21.65
C ASN A 50 3.24 -4.18 21.60
N ALA A 51 2.19 -4.17 20.80
CA ALA A 51 1.25 -3.05 20.75
C ALA A 51 0.26 -3.17 21.91
N VAL A 52 0.29 -2.19 22.78
CA VAL A 52 -0.67 -2.04 23.90
C VAL A 52 -1.91 -1.26 23.46
N ASP A 53 -1.74 -0.33 22.52
CA ASP A 53 -2.83 0.52 22.02
C ASP A 53 -3.50 -0.11 20.79
N PRO A 54 -4.83 -0.36 20.84
CA PRO A 54 -5.58 -0.89 19.69
C PRO A 54 -5.48 0.01 18.45
N ARG A 55 -5.35 1.32 18.61
CA ARG A 55 -5.20 2.27 17.50
C ARG A 55 -3.90 2.08 16.74
N MET A 56 -2.84 1.68 17.43
CA MET A 56 -1.56 1.31 16.79
C MET A 56 -1.73 0.10 15.86
N VAL A 57 -2.49 -0.90 16.27
CA VAL A 57 -2.79 -2.08 15.45
C VAL A 57 -3.59 -1.68 14.20
N LYS A 58 -4.62 -0.85 14.37
CA LYS A 58 -5.40 -0.32 13.24
C LYS A 58 -4.55 0.50 12.28
N LEU A 59 -3.67 1.35 12.78
CA LEU A 59 -2.78 2.17 11.96
C LEU A 59 -1.82 1.31 11.12
N ILE A 60 -1.26 0.27 11.71
CA ILE A 60 -0.39 -0.68 10.99
C ILE A 60 -1.20 -1.48 9.97
N SER A 61 -2.42 -1.90 10.29
CA SER A 61 -3.33 -2.56 9.34
C SER A 61 -3.66 -1.64 8.16
N LEU A 62 -3.94 -0.38 8.42
CA LEU A 62 -4.20 0.63 7.38
C LEU A 62 -2.97 0.84 6.48
N ALA A 63 -1.79 0.92 7.07
CA ALA A 63 -0.53 1.05 6.32
C ALA A 63 -0.28 -0.18 5.43
N ALA A 64 -0.58 -1.38 5.91
CA ALA A 64 -0.49 -2.61 5.14
C ALA A 64 -1.51 -2.65 3.99
N ASP A 65 -2.75 -2.25 4.24
CA ASP A 65 -3.80 -2.14 3.21
C ASP A 65 -3.36 -1.18 2.10
N LYS A 66 -2.82 -0.03 2.47
CA LYS A 66 -2.30 0.96 1.52
C LYS A 66 -1.15 0.38 0.69
N PHE A 67 -0.18 -0.24 1.33
CA PHE A 67 0.95 -0.87 0.64
C PHE A 67 0.49 -1.91 -0.38
N LEU A 68 -0.42 -2.81 0.00
CA LEU A 68 -0.95 -3.84 -0.89
C LEU A 68 -1.71 -3.23 -2.07
N SER A 69 -2.56 -2.25 -1.81
CA SER A 69 -3.33 -1.56 -2.84
C SER A 69 -2.45 -0.86 -3.85
N GLU A 70 -1.45 -0.11 -3.41
CA GLU A 70 -0.49 0.58 -4.27
C GLU A 70 0.34 -0.41 -5.10
N THR A 71 0.82 -1.48 -4.47
CA THR A 71 1.60 -2.53 -5.16
C THR A 71 0.80 -3.22 -6.26
N ILE A 72 -0.47 -3.57 -5.97
CA ILE A 72 -1.36 -4.19 -6.97
C ILE A 72 -1.67 -3.21 -8.10
N HIS A 73 -1.89 -1.94 -7.78
CA HIS A 73 -2.15 -0.91 -8.78
C HIS A 73 -0.97 -0.71 -9.72
N GLU A 74 0.24 -0.61 -9.19
CA GLU A 74 1.47 -0.51 -9.99
C GLU A 74 1.70 -1.74 -10.86
N ALA A 75 1.54 -2.94 -10.31
CA ALA A 75 1.67 -4.19 -11.05
C ALA A 75 0.64 -4.28 -12.19
N ARG A 76 -0.60 -3.82 -11.95
CA ARG A 76 -1.63 -3.72 -12.98
C ARG A 76 -1.24 -2.76 -14.10
N GLN A 77 -0.71 -1.60 -13.77
CA GLN A 77 -0.22 -0.64 -14.78
C GLN A 77 0.92 -1.23 -15.61
N MET A 78 1.87 -1.91 -15.00
CA MET A 78 2.95 -2.60 -15.70
C MET A 78 2.41 -3.67 -16.66
N SER A 79 1.42 -4.45 -16.22
CA SER A 79 0.74 -5.45 -17.06
C SER A 79 0.09 -4.81 -18.28
N LEU A 80 -0.62 -3.69 -18.09
CA LEU A 80 -1.27 -2.97 -19.19
C LEU A 80 -0.25 -2.42 -20.20
N LEU A 81 0.85 -1.83 -19.74
CA LEU A 81 1.91 -1.32 -20.60
C LEU A 81 2.58 -2.44 -21.39
N ARG A 82 2.86 -3.58 -20.75
CA ARG A 82 3.42 -4.76 -21.43
C ARG A 82 2.49 -5.28 -22.52
N LYS A 83 1.19 -5.37 -22.23
CA LYS A 83 0.17 -5.82 -23.18
C LYS A 83 0.01 -4.84 -24.35
N GLN A 84 0.09 -3.53 -24.10
CA GLN A 84 0.06 -2.51 -25.16
C GLN A 84 1.27 -2.62 -26.10
N GLY A 85 2.47 -2.83 -25.56
CA GLY A 85 3.68 -3.05 -26.35
C GLY A 85 3.59 -4.29 -27.24
N LEU A 86 2.98 -5.37 -26.76
CA LEU A 86 2.77 -6.60 -27.51
C LEU A 86 1.71 -6.47 -28.61
N LYS A 87 0.69 -5.62 -28.44
CA LYS A 87 -0.35 -5.38 -29.45
C LYS A 87 0.18 -4.67 -30.70
N GLN A 88 1.28 -3.94 -30.60
CA GLN A 88 1.93 -3.32 -31.75
C GLN A 88 2.69 -4.33 -32.63
N THR A 89 3.04 -5.48 -32.10
CA THR A 89 3.88 -6.49 -32.77
C THR A 89 3.13 -7.74 -33.20
N LYS A 90 1.94 -8.01 -32.72
CA LYS A 90 1.16 -9.22 -33.05
C LYS A 90 -0.29 -8.92 -33.39
N ARG A 91 -0.75 -9.48 -34.53
CA ARG A 91 -2.17 -9.54 -34.89
C ARG A 91 -3.01 -10.09 -33.75
N LYS A 92 -4.20 -9.45 -33.60
CA LYS A 92 -5.36 -9.85 -32.77
C LYS A 92 -5.31 -11.30 -32.28
N THR A 93 -4.85 -11.49 -31.08
CA THR A 93 -5.38 -12.57 -30.23
C THR A 93 -6.43 -11.91 -29.34
N ASN A 94 -7.63 -12.47 -29.35
CA ASN A 94 -8.71 -12.14 -28.41
C ASN A 94 -8.22 -12.51 -27.01
N ASP A 95 -7.34 -11.71 -26.44
CA ASP A 95 -6.93 -11.91 -25.09
C ASP A 95 -7.87 -11.12 -24.18
N SER A 96 -8.73 -11.89 -23.64
CA SER A 96 -9.71 -11.54 -22.66
C SER A 96 -9.03 -11.07 -21.38
N GLY A 97 -9.29 -9.83 -21.04
CA GLY A 97 -9.34 -9.53 -19.62
C GLY A 97 -8.05 -8.97 -19.05
N ASP A 98 -8.32 -8.10 -18.14
CA ASP A 98 -7.42 -7.41 -17.25
C ASP A 98 -6.90 -8.40 -16.17
N VAL A 99 -6.12 -9.39 -16.61
CA VAL A 99 -5.52 -10.40 -15.72
C VAL A 99 -4.13 -9.93 -15.31
N LEU A 100 -3.93 -9.83 -14.00
CA LEU A 100 -2.65 -9.58 -13.39
C LEU A 100 -1.82 -10.87 -13.36
N GLU A 101 -0.65 -10.85 -14.00
CA GLU A 101 0.27 -11.97 -13.97
C GLU A 101 1.22 -11.88 -12.79
N ILE A 102 1.61 -13.03 -12.26
CA ILE A 102 2.51 -13.09 -11.10
C ILE A 102 3.88 -12.47 -11.40
N GLU A 103 4.31 -12.52 -12.66
CA GLU A 103 5.57 -11.93 -13.11
C GLU A 103 5.56 -10.40 -13.03
N ASP A 104 4.42 -9.77 -13.31
CA ASP A 104 4.26 -8.31 -13.19
C ASP A 104 4.29 -7.90 -11.72
N LEU A 105 3.67 -8.70 -10.84
CA LEU A 105 3.72 -8.49 -9.39
C LEU A 105 5.14 -8.65 -8.83
N GLU A 106 5.85 -9.71 -9.24
CA GLU A 106 7.24 -9.93 -8.81
C GLU A 106 8.16 -8.81 -9.26
N ARG A 107 7.97 -8.30 -10.47
CA ARG A 107 8.74 -7.17 -11.00
C ARG A 107 8.50 -5.90 -10.20
N CYS A 108 7.24 -5.62 -9.87
CA CYS A 108 6.85 -4.49 -9.04
C CYS A 108 7.48 -4.57 -7.64
N LEU A 109 7.36 -5.72 -6.96
CA LEU A 109 7.94 -5.94 -5.65
C LEU A 109 9.47 -5.87 -5.66
N LYS A 110 10.11 -6.37 -6.73
CA LYS A 110 11.56 -6.27 -6.89
C LYS A 110 12.05 -4.82 -7.02
N GLN A 111 11.26 -3.94 -7.63
CA GLN A 111 11.57 -2.51 -7.65
C GLN A 111 11.52 -1.87 -6.25
N GLN A 112 10.72 -2.44 -5.36
CA GLN A 112 10.63 -2.05 -3.95
C GLN A 112 11.62 -2.82 -3.06
N GLU A 113 12.62 -3.49 -3.66
CA GLU A 113 13.62 -4.31 -2.96
C GLU A 113 13.05 -5.51 -2.19
N ILE A 114 11.83 -5.92 -2.52
CA ILE A 114 11.16 -7.06 -1.91
C ILE A 114 11.28 -8.28 -2.83
N VAL A 115 11.93 -9.33 -2.35
CA VAL A 115 12.07 -10.59 -3.07
C VAL A 115 11.05 -11.61 -2.57
N LEU A 116 10.11 -12.00 -3.45
CA LEU A 116 9.19 -13.09 -3.18
C LEU A 116 9.91 -14.43 -3.31
N LYS A 117 9.92 -15.20 -2.23
CA LYS A 117 10.33 -16.61 -2.27
C LYS A 117 9.12 -17.45 -2.66
N ARG A 118 9.06 -17.88 -3.91
CA ARG A 118 8.07 -18.89 -4.31
C ARG A 118 8.41 -20.23 -3.63
N LYS A 119 7.39 -20.87 -3.03
CA LYS A 119 7.48 -22.32 -2.85
C LYS A 119 7.63 -22.93 -4.24
N LYS A 120 8.69 -23.67 -4.48
CA LYS A 120 8.76 -24.55 -5.65
C LYS A 120 7.58 -25.51 -5.52
N THR A 121 6.55 -25.31 -6.34
CA THR A 121 5.53 -26.33 -6.51
C THR A 121 6.25 -27.56 -7.02
N LEU A 122 6.03 -28.66 -6.35
CA LEU A 122 6.48 -29.99 -6.77
C LEU A 122 5.63 -30.44 -7.97
N ASP A 123 5.66 -29.67 -9.05
CA ASP A 123 5.01 -30.01 -10.31
C ASP A 123 5.95 -30.79 -11.20
N ASN A 124 6.55 -31.83 -10.64
CA ASN A 124 7.22 -32.87 -11.44
C ASN A 124 7.32 -34.13 -10.59
N ILE A 125 6.22 -34.80 -10.49
CA ILE A 125 6.19 -36.24 -10.30
C ILE A 125 5.46 -36.85 -11.48
#